data_63a5c3d46b61538127f676e8a42cb289
#
_entry.id   63a5c3d46b61538127f676e8a42cb289
#
_cell.length_a   1.000
_cell.length_b   1.000
_cell.length_c   1.000
_cell.angle_alpha   90.00
_cell.angle_beta   90.00
_cell.angle_gamma   90.00
#
_symmetry.space_group_name_H-M   'P 1'
#
loop_
_entity.id
_entity.type
_entity.pdbx_description
1 polymer ?
#
loop_
_entity_poly.entity_id
_entity_poly.type
_entity_poly.pdbx_seq_one_letter_code
_entity_poly.pdbx_strand_id
1 'polypeptide(L)'
;MPDHDFAALTANAHEDWTLFAVRFHDKPGAGELRRQLLQAHLEWVAAHQDVVRVAGSLRDTPDGTPVGGLWVIRARDKAAVEALIATDTFTTGGLRAGWDIHYCSKALPQPVSF
;
A
#
# COMPACT_ATOMS: atom_id res chain seq x y z
N MET A 1 -27.42 4.23 -13.68
CA MET A 1 -26.13 4.51 -13.93
C MET A 1 -25.74 4.54 -15.38
N PRO A 2 -26.67 4.68 -16.15
CA PRO A 2 -26.44 4.44 -17.55
C PRO A 2 -25.30 5.24 -18.11
N ASP A 3 -25.12 6.37 -17.56
CA ASP A 3 -24.17 7.29 -18.14
C ASP A 3 -22.78 7.15 -17.60
N HIS A 4 -22.59 6.15 -16.75
CA HIS A 4 -21.26 5.96 -16.24
C HIS A 4 -20.41 5.29 -17.28
N ASP A 5 -19.41 5.99 -17.65
CA ASP A 5 -18.31 5.39 -18.37
C ASP A 5 -17.36 4.83 -17.30
N PHE A 6 -17.48 3.55 -17.05
CA PHE A 6 -16.65 2.90 -16.06
C PHE A 6 -15.18 3.00 -16.38
N ALA A 7 -14.83 3.00 -17.65
CA ALA A 7 -13.43 3.17 -18.04
C ALA A 7 -12.92 4.55 -17.64
N ALA A 8 -13.72 5.60 -17.82
CA ALA A 8 -13.32 6.94 -17.42
C ALA A 8 -13.19 7.06 -15.91
N LEU A 9 -14.09 6.43 -15.15
CA LEU A 9 -14.03 6.48 -13.69
C LEU A 9 -12.81 5.76 -13.13
N THR A 10 -12.36 4.70 -13.78
CA THR A 10 -11.24 3.91 -13.31
C THR A 10 -9.91 4.33 -13.91
N ALA A 11 -9.95 5.01 -15.05
CA ALA A 11 -8.75 5.38 -15.80
C ALA A 11 -8.19 6.74 -15.42
N ASN A 12 -8.93 7.59 -14.84
CA ASN A 12 -8.65 8.99 -14.51
C ASN A 12 -7.19 9.43 -14.72
N ALA A 13 -6.53 9.91 -13.67
CA ALA A 13 -5.22 10.54 -13.82
C ALA A 13 -4.10 9.62 -14.29
N HIS A 14 -4.24 8.31 -14.09
CA HIS A 14 -3.22 7.32 -14.47
C HIS A 14 -3.87 6.20 -15.25
N GLU A 15 -4.37 6.53 -16.42
CA GLU A 15 -5.20 5.62 -17.20
C GLU A 15 -4.49 4.33 -17.62
N ASP A 16 -3.16 4.35 -17.71
CA ASP A 16 -2.37 3.15 -18.03
C ASP A 16 -1.99 2.34 -16.79
N TRP A 17 -2.40 2.80 -15.65
CA TRP A 17 -1.96 2.21 -14.40
C TRP A 17 -3.03 1.31 -13.81
N THR A 18 -2.57 0.29 -13.13
CA THR A 18 -3.41 -0.69 -12.46
C THR A 18 -3.39 -0.42 -10.95
N LEU A 19 -4.47 -0.79 -10.29
CA LEU A 19 -4.55 -0.73 -8.85
C LEU A 19 -4.06 -2.05 -8.27
N PHE A 20 -3.24 -1.96 -7.22
CA PHE A 20 -2.69 -3.13 -6.54
C PHE A 20 -2.96 -3.05 -5.05
N ALA A 21 -3.20 -4.20 -4.44
CA ALA A 21 -3.21 -4.35 -2.98
C ALA A 21 -1.94 -5.11 -2.59
N VAL A 22 -1.23 -4.57 -1.60
CA VAL A 22 0.00 -5.19 -1.09
C VAL A 22 -0.20 -5.47 0.38
N ARG A 23 -0.03 -6.72 0.76
CA ARG A 23 -0.02 -7.10 2.17
C ARG A 23 1.40 -7.39 2.60
N PHE A 24 1.83 -6.69 3.65
CA PHE A 24 3.16 -6.87 4.24
C PHE A 24 3.07 -7.73 5.49
N HIS A 25 4.08 -8.56 5.68
CA HIS A 25 4.23 -9.38 6.88
C HIS A 25 5.48 -8.90 7.61
N ASP A 26 5.33 -8.55 8.88
CA ASP A 26 6.46 -8.12 9.70
C ASP A 26 7.17 -9.33 10.30
N LYS A 27 8.46 -9.18 10.56
CA LYS A 27 9.21 -10.19 11.29
C LYS A 27 8.65 -10.32 12.71
N PRO A 28 8.56 -11.53 13.25
CA PRO A 28 8.10 -11.71 14.62
C PRO A 28 8.96 -10.95 15.61
N GLY A 29 8.32 -10.39 16.64
CA GLY A 29 9.05 -9.70 17.70
C GLY A 29 9.70 -8.39 17.28
N ALA A 30 9.26 -7.78 16.19
CA ALA A 30 9.92 -6.60 15.63
C ALA A 30 9.27 -5.27 16.02
N GLY A 31 8.48 -5.25 17.09
CA GLY A 31 7.77 -4.03 17.50
C GLY A 31 8.69 -2.86 17.81
N GLU A 32 9.84 -3.13 18.45
CA GLU A 32 10.80 -2.06 18.74
C GLU A 32 11.43 -1.52 17.47
N LEU A 33 11.81 -2.39 16.54
CA LEU A 33 12.37 -1.99 15.26
C LEU A 33 11.35 -1.13 14.50
N ARG A 34 10.07 -1.52 14.53
CA ARG A 34 9.02 -0.75 13.89
C ARG A 34 8.94 0.66 14.47
N ARG A 35 9.02 0.80 15.77
CA ARG A 35 9.01 2.13 16.41
C ARG A 35 10.20 2.97 15.98
N GLN A 36 11.37 2.37 15.87
CA GLN A 36 12.58 3.08 15.44
C GLN A 36 12.49 3.57 14.00
N LEU A 37 11.82 2.82 13.13
CA LEU A 37 11.72 3.14 11.71
C LEU A 37 10.49 3.97 11.36
N LEU A 38 9.57 4.15 12.30
CA LEU A 38 8.24 4.69 11.99
C LEU A 38 8.29 6.10 11.40
N GLN A 39 9.06 6.99 11.97
CA GLN A 39 9.09 8.39 11.50
C GLN A 39 9.55 8.47 10.05
N ALA A 40 10.64 7.77 9.72
CA ALA A 40 11.16 7.77 8.36
C ALA A 40 10.17 7.12 7.39
N HIS A 41 9.48 6.06 7.84
CA HIS A 41 8.43 5.41 7.02
C HIS A 41 7.28 6.37 6.74
N LEU A 42 6.81 7.12 7.74
CA LEU A 42 5.72 8.08 7.53
C LEU A 42 6.13 9.18 6.56
N GLU A 43 7.37 9.63 6.62
CA GLU A 43 7.89 10.60 5.66
C GLU A 43 7.93 10.02 4.25
N TRP A 44 8.34 8.76 4.12
CA TRP A 44 8.33 8.08 2.84
C TRP A 44 6.90 7.98 2.26
N VAL A 45 5.93 7.59 3.10
CA VAL A 45 4.52 7.49 2.68
C VAL A 45 4.00 8.86 2.22
N ALA A 46 4.30 9.90 2.98
CA ALA A 46 3.86 11.25 2.64
C ALA A 46 4.43 11.69 1.28
N ALA A 47 5.68 11.34 1.01
CA ALA A 47 6.33 11.69 -0.25
C ALA A 47 5.76 10.91 -1.45
N HIS A 48 5.09 9.79 -1.22
CA HIS A 48 4.59 8.92 -2.28
C HIS A 48 3.06 8.82 -2.31
N GLN A 49 2.35 9.73 -1.64
CA GLN A 49 0.89 9.64 -1.53
C GLN A 49 0.15 9.84 -2.86
N ASP A 50 0.84 10.31 -3.89
CA ASP A 50 0.27 10.38 -5.22
C ASP A 50 -0.01 8.99 -5.82
N VAL A 51 0.77 7.99 -5.45
CA VAL A 51 0.61 6.62 -5.94
C VAL A 51 0.21 5.64 -4.84
N VAL A 52 0.75 5.78 -3.63
CA VAL A 52 0.33 4.97 -2.47
C VAL A 52 -0.90 5.62 -1.87
N ARG A 53 -2.06 5.13 -2.27
CA ARG A 53 -3.35 5.77 -1.95
C ARG A 53 -3.85 5.42 -0.56
N VAL A 54 -3.47 4.26 -0.07
CA VAL A 54 -3.75 3.82 1.30
C VAL A 54 -2.48 3.17 1.82
N ALA A 55 -2.10 3.53 3.02
CA ALA A 55 -1.02 2.84 3.74
C ALA A 55 -1.44 2.75 5.19
N GLY A 56 -1.45 1.55 5.73
CA GLY A 56 -1.88 1.34 7.10
C GLY A 56 -1.23 0.13 7.73
N SER A 57 -1.31 0.06 9.06
CA SER A 57 -0.84 -1.09 9.80
C SER A 57 -1.96 -2.11 9.98
N LEU A 58 -1.58 -3.38 10.07
CA LEU A 58 -2.50 -4.48 10.34
C LEU A 58 -2.21 -5.06 11.71
N ARG A 59 -3.25 -5.33 12.49
CA ARG A 59 -3.18 -5.85 13.85
C ARG A 59 -4.22 -6.93 14.03
N ASP A 60 -3.93 -7.84 14.94
CA ASP A 60 -4.89 -8.88 15.27
C ASP A 60 -5.94 -8.41 16.28
N THR A 61 -5.58 -7.42 17.10
CA THR A 61 -6.49 -6.81 18.08
C THR A 61 -6.31 -5.30 18.07
N PRO A 62 -7.29 -4.52 18.55
CA PRO A 62 -7.17 -3.05 18.54
C PRO A 62 -5.93 -2.52 19.28
N ASP A 63 -5.53 -3.20 20.35
CA ASP A 63 -4.40 -2.78 21.17
C ASP A 63 -3.13 -3.54 20.84
N GLY A 64 -3.18 -4.43 19.86
CA GLY A 64 -2.04 -5.28 19.52
C GLY A 64 -0.93 -4.54 18.81
N THR A 65 0.26 -5.09 18.91
CA THR A 65 1.39 -4.65 18.09
C THR A 65 1.08 -4.96 16.62
N PRO A 66 1.34 -4.05 15.70
CA PRO A 66 1.17 -4.35 14.28
C PRO A 66 1.97 -5.56 13.85
N VAL A 67 1.34 -6.41 13.04
CA VAL A 67 1.96 -7.63 12.50
C VAL A 67 2.29 -7.49 11.02
N GLY A 68 1.92 -6.38 10.42
CA GLY A 68 2.15 -6.11 9.01
C GLY A 68 1.52 -4.81 8.58
N GLY A 69 1.34 -4.68 7.29
CA GLY A 69 0.76 -3.48 6.72
C GLY A 69 -0.02 -3.78 5.45
N LEU A 70 -0.76 -2.77 5.02
CA LEU A 70 -1.53 -2.82 3.79
C LEU A 70 -1.26 -1.56 2.99
N TRP A 71 -0.97 -1.73 1.70
CA TRP A 71 -1.00 -0.63 0.75
C TRP A 71 -2.09 -0.88 -0.28
N VAL A 72 -2.72 0.20 -0.71
CA VAL A 72 -3.44 0.23 -1.99
C VAL A 72 -2.69 1.24 -2.85
N ILE A 73 -2.17 0.80 -3.98
CA ILE A 73 -1.22 1.57 -4.77
C ILE A 73 -1.58 1.52 -6.25
N ARG A 74 -1.35 2.63 -6.94
CA ARG A 74 -1.45 2.72 -8.40
C ARG A 74 -0.08 2.55 -9.00
N ALA A 75 0.04 1.63 -9.96
CA ALA A 75 1.29 1.41 -10.66
C ALA A 75 1.01 0.75 -12.01
N ARG A 76 1.99 0.76 -12.90
CA ARG A 76 1.84 0.16 -14.22
C ARG A 76 1.80 -1.34 -14.15
N ASP A 77 2.61 -1.92 -13.27
CA ASP A 77 2.77 -3.35 -13.16
C ASP A 77 3.36 -3.71 -11.80
N LYS A 78 3.45 -5.00 -11.54
CA LYS A 78 4.02 -5.48 -10.27
C LYS A 78 5.48 -5.07 -10.09
N ALA A 79 6.24 -5.00 -11.16
CA ALA A 79 7.65 -4.61 -11.06
C ALA A 79 7.80 -3.19 -10.53
N ALA A 80 6.90 -2.28 -10.94
CA ALA A 80 6.89 -0.92 -10.42
C ALA A 80 6.52 -0.89 -8.93
N VAL A 81 5.60 -1.75 -8.50
CA VAL A 81 5.25 -1.88 -7.07
C VAL A 81 6.45 -2.39 -6.28
N GLU A 82 7.13 -3.43 -6.77
CA GLU A 82 8.33 -3.97 -6.13
C GLU A 82 9.41 -2.91 -5.99
N ALA A 83 9.60 -2.09 -7.01
CA ALA A 83 10.61 -1.04 -6.97
C ALA A 83 10.31 -0.02 -5.87
N LEU A 84 9.04 0.33 -5.67
CA LEU A 84 8.65 1.24 -4.59
C LEU A 84 8.82 0.60 -3.22
N ILE A 85 8.41 -0.65 -3.06
CA ILE A 85 8.59 -1.39 -1.81
C ILE A 85 10.06 -1.39 -1.40
N ALA A 86 10.96 -1.57 -2.35
CA ALA A 86 12.39 -1.62 -2.08
C ALA A 86 12.95 -0.32 -1.51
N THR A 87 12.28 0.80 -1.70
CA THR A 87 12.74 2.11 -1.19
C THR A 87 12.12 2.51 0.14
N ASP A 88 11.05 1.84 0.57
CA ASP A 88 10.40 2.14 1.84
C ASP A 88 11.33 1.81 3.01
N THR A 89 11.38 2.70 3.98
CA THR A 89 12.23 2.55 5.15
C THR A 89 11.92 1.29 5.96
N PHE A 90 10.67 0.86 6.02
CA PHE A 90 10.33 -0.40 6.67
C PHE A 90 10.98 -1.59 5.97
N THR A 91 11.12 -1.52 4.65
CA THR A 91 11.79 -2.56 3.88
C THR A 91 13.30 -2.47 4.06
N THR A 92 13.87 -1.30 3.84
CA THR A 92 15.33 -1.12 3.91
C THR A 92 15.86 -1.32 5.32
N GLY A 93 15.06 -1.02 6.33
CA GLY A 93 15.44 -1.21 7.73
C GLY A 93 15.23 -2.62 8.23
N GLY A 94 14.71 -3.53 7.41
CA GLY A 94 14.64 -4.94 7.77
C GLY A 94 13.42 -5.35 8.58
N LEU A 95 12.36 -4.55 8.61
CA LEU A 95 11.14 -4.88 9.34
C LEU A 95 10.33 -5.99 8.67
N ARG A 96 10.27 -5.98 7.33
CA ARG A 96 9.39 -6.87 6.59
C ARG A 96 9.98 -8.28 6.47
N ALA A 97 9.18 -9.29 6.78
CA ALA A 97 9.51 -10.68 6.49
C ALA A 97 9.19 -11.04 5.05
N GLY A 98 8.20 -10.37 4.48
CA GLY A 98 7.79 -10.58 3.11
C GLY A 98 6.54 -9.78 2.78
N TRP A 99 6.07 -9.94 1.56
CA TRP A 99 4.84 -9.27 1.12
C TRP A 99 4.23 -10.01 -0.04
N ASP A 100 2.93 -9.78 -0.23
CA ASP A 100 2.14 -10.31 -1.33
C ASP A 100 1.58 -9.15 -2.14
N ILE A 101 1.72 -9.20 -3.44
CA ILE A 101 1.21 -8.18 -4.36
C ILE A 101 0.10 -8.78 -5.20
N HIS A 102 -1.08 -8.19 -5.14
CA HIS A 102 -2.23 -8.64 -5.91
C HIS A 102 -2.77 -7.50 -6.75
N TYR A 103 -3.19 -7.82 -7.97
CA TYR A 103 -4.01 -6.91 -8.75
C TYR A 103 -5.32 -6.71 -7.98
N CYS A 104 -5.76 -5.47 -7.90
CA CYS A 104 -6.96 -5.13 -7.15
C CYS A 104 -7.95 -4.46 -8.08
N SER A 105 -9.15 -5.03 -8.17
CA SER A 105 -10.25 -4.44 -8.93
C SER A 105 -11.32 -4.01 -7.96
N LYS A 106 -11.76 -2.77 -8.10
CA LYS A 106 -12.86 -2.28 -7.28
C LYS A 106 -14.16 -2.95 -7.74
N ALA A 107 -15.03 -3.27 -6.79
CA ALA A 107 -16.34 -3.80 -7.11
C ALA A 107 -17.20 -2.80 -7.87
N LEU A 108 -17.04 -1.52 -7.51
CA LEU A 108 -17.72 -0.42 -8.19
C LEU A 108 -16.68 0.57 -8.67
N PRO A 109 -16.95 1.27 -9.79
CA PRO A 109 -15.96 2.19 -10.36
C PRO A 109 -15.80 3.50 -9.60
N GLN A 110 -16.70 3.81 -8.68
CA GLN A 110 -16.64 5.06 -7.94
C GLN A 110 -15.41 5.13 -7.08
N PRO A 111 -14.87 6.31 -6.85
CA PRO A 111 -13.78 6.49 -5.88
C PRO A 111 -14.21 6.06 -4.49
N VAL A 112 -13.26 5.53 -3.74
CA VAL A 112 -13.48 5.18 -2.34
C VAL A 112 -12.71 6.17 -1.49
N SER A 113 -13.38 6.71 -0.47
CA SER A 113 -12.77 7.62 0.49
C SER A 113 -12.48 6.86 1.78
N PHE A 114 -11.29 7.04 2.30
CA PHE A 114 -10.88 6.40 3.54
C PHE A 114 -10.64 7.43 4.63
#